data_661947a1d02101837f05e369b4704978
#
_entry.id   661947a1d02101837f05e369b4704978
#
_cell.length_a   1.000
_cell.length_b   1.000
_cell.length_c   1.000
_cell.angle_alpha   90.00
_cell.angle_beta   90.00
_cell.angle_gamma   90.00
#
_symmetry.space_group_name_H-M   'P 1'
#
loop_
_entity.id
_entity.type
_entity.pdbx_description
1 polymer ?
#
loop_
_entity_poly.entity_id
_entity_poly.type
_entity_poly.pdbx_seq_one_letter_code
_entity_poly.pdbx_strand_id
1 'polypeptide(L)'
;MNNVLFWVGVKSKDPLTLEKHGNFEYFEYSKKTWKYWCDKNNVLFFEYNTPSLEDVGKHKITWQRWFDLEDQLKDIKWNKVAVVDASYMIKWDTPNFFDLTSENLSTFRALENVRWMDEGIKGYKELFPNTDFDLKRYMDCGFQIFTKKHLPFLTILKEFYFNNNDKVLELQAKVGRGTDQPVYNYLLQRENIDFKFELPNSYNMNHMTRFNWFSHNWQLNTDNTPFFIKYGYLWKYSGFDRKQRNPLMKQTWDIIKKNYE
;
A
#
# COMPACT_ATOMS: atom_id res chain seq x y z
N MET A 1 13.90 -20.56 -3.53
CA MET A 1 12.87 -19.87 -2.71
C MET A 1 12.13 -18.92 -3.63
N ASN A 2 10.80 -18.86 -3.53
CA ASN A 2 10.00 -18.01 -4.40
C ASN A 2 9.83 -16.61 -3.79
N ASN A 3 9.68 -15.60 -4.64
CA ASN A 3 9.17 -14.32 -4.19
C ASN A 3 7.64 -14.42 -4.00
N VAL A 4 7.10 -13.67 -3.06
CA VAL A 4 5.66 -13.67 -2.71
C VAL A 4 5.07 -12.29 -2.90
N LEU A 5 3.93 -12.22 -3.53
CA LEU A 5 3.07 -11.04 -3.49
C LEU A 5 1.96 -11.26 -2.46
N PHE A 6 2.00 -10.52 -1.38
CA PHE A 6 1.00 -10.51 -0.31
C PHE A 6 -0.03 -9.42 -0.60
N TRP A 7 -1.12 -9.82 -1.26
CA TRP A 7 -2.17 -8.92 -1.69
C TRP A 7 -3.21 -8.73 -0.57
N VAL A 8 -3.40 -7.49 -0.12
CA VAL A 8 -4.25 -7.15 1.03
C VAL A 8 -5.67 -6.84 0.54
N GLY A 9 -6.55 -7.84 0.62
CA GLY A 9 -7.92 -7.79 0.09
C GLY A 9 -9.01 -8.09 1.12
N VAL A 10 -8.89 -7.59 2.35
CA VAL A 10 -9.91 -7.77 3.40
C VAL A 10 -11.10 -6.85 3.18
N LYS A 11 -12.30 -7.42 3.13
CA LYS A 11 -13.56 -6.68 2.94
C LYS A 11 -14.22 -6.43 4.30
N SER A 12 -14.58 -5.17 4.60
CA SER A 12 -15.46 -4.88 5.73
C SER A 12 -16.87 -5.42 5.46
N LYS A 13 -17.47 -6.01 6.48
CA LYS A 13 -18.85 -6.47 6.47
C LYS A 13 -19.81 -5.47 7.13
N ASP A 14 -19.28 -4.38 7.70
CA ASP A 14 -20.06 -3.36 8.38
C ASP A 14 -20.98 -2.59 7.40
N PRO A 15 -22.33 -2.68 7.55
CA PRO A 15 -23.28 -2.04 6.65
C PRO A 15 -23.11 -0.51 6.58
N LEU A 16 -22.83 0.15 7.70
CA LEU A 16 -22.64 1.60 7.75
C LEU A 16 -21.40 2.04 6.95
N THR A 17 -20.34 1.26 7.07
CA THR A 17 -19.10 1.48 6.27
C THR A 17 -19.37 1.25 4.79
N LEU A 18 -20.17 0.25 4.41
CA LEU A 18 -20.53 -0.01 3.02
C LEU A 18 -21.44 1.09 2.45
N GLU A 19 -22.41 1.54 3.20
CA GLU A 19 -23.29 2.64 2.81
C GLU A 19 -22.51 3.93 2.60
N LYS A 20 -21.67 4.31 3.57
CA LYS A 20 -20.88 5.54 3.54
C LYS A 20 -19.85 5.57 2.42
N HIS A 21 -19.08 4.52 2.26
CA HIS A 21 -17.89 4.48 1.41
C HIS A 21 -18.03 3.62 0.13
N GLY A 22 -19.13 2.88 -0.04
CA GLY A 22 -19.34 1.96 -1.16
C GLY A 22 -18.72 0.58 -0.94
N ASN A 23 -18.97 -0.30 -1.89
CA ASN A 23 -18.52 -1.69 -1.88
C ASN A 23 -17.05 -1.86 -2.29
N PHE A 24 -16.60 -3.11 -2.46
CA PHE A 24 -15.22 -3.48 -2.78
C PHE A 24 -15.08 -4.08 -4.19
N GLU A 25 -15.88 -3.65 -5.16
CA GLU A 25 -15.81 -4.16 -6.54
C GLU A 25 -14.42 -4.00 -7.16
N TYR A 26 -13.72 -2.92 -6.84
CA TYR A 26 -12.38 -2.65 -7.33
C TYR A 26 -11.36 -3.76 -6.99
N PHE A 27 -11.62 -4.58 -5.95
CA PHE A 27 -10.77 -5.71 -5.60
C PHE A 27 -10.64 -6.70 -6.76
N GLU A 28 -11.72 -6.92 -7.51
CA GLU A 28 -11.70 -7.86 -8.63
C GLU A 28 -10.76 -7.41 -9.75
N TYR A 29 -10.73 -6.11 -10.05
CA TYR A 29 -9.84 -5.57 -11.08
C TYR A 29 -8.38 -5.62 -10.64
N SER A 30 -8.11 -5.20 -9.40
CA SER A 30 -6.79 -5.30 -8.80
C SER A 30 -6.29 -6.75 -8.80
N LYS A 31 -7.07 -7.67 -8.24
CA LYS A 31 -6.71 -9.08 -8.11
C LYS A 31 -6.39 -9.74 -9.45
N LYS A 32 -7.20 -9.46 -10.50
CA LYS A 32 -6.96 -9.99 -11.84
C LYS A 32 -5.61 -9.55 -12.39
N THR A 33 -5.27 -8.24 -12.28
CA THR A 33 -4.00 -7.73 -12.76
C THR A 33 -2.80 -8.33 -12.03
N TRP A 34 -2.90 -8.45 -10.70
CA TRP A 34 -1.83 -9.01 -9.88
C TRP A 34 -1.64 -10.52 -10.07
N LYS A 35 -2.72 -11.29 -10.18
CA LYS A 35 -2.60 -12.73 -10.47
C LYS A 35 -1.90 -12.99 -11.79
N TYR A 36 -2.34 -12.32 -12.86
CA TYR A 36 -1.71 -12.43 -14.17
C TYR A 36 -0.19 -12.12 -14.11
N TRP A 37 0.17 -11.00 -13.45
CA TRP A 37 1.56 -10.61 -13.32
C TRP A 37 2.37 -11.61 -12.50
N CYS A 38 1.82 -12.14 -11.43
CA CYS A 38 2.45 -13.16 -10.60
C CYS A 38 2.72 -14.45 -11.39
N ASP A 39 1.73 -14.93 -12.12
CA ASP A 39 1.85 -16.13 -12.96
C ASP A 39 2.95 -15.95 -14.02
N LYS A 40 2.95 -14.80 -14.71
CA LYS A 40 3.95 -14.46 -15.72
C LYS A 40 5.39 -14.39 -15.18
N ASN A 41 5.56 -13.94 -13.95
CA ASN A 41 6.88 -13.70 -13.32
C ASN A 41 7.31 -14.81 -12.35
N ASN A 42 6.56 -15.91 -12.25
CA ASN A 42 6.80 -17.01 -11.31
C ASN A 42 6.88 -16.53 -9.85
N VAL A 43 5.95 -15.64 -9.48
CA VAL A 43 5.77 -15.09 -8.13
C VAL A 43 4.56 -15.74 -7.48
N LEU A 44 4.68 -16.16 -6.24
CA LEU A 44 3.53 -16.72 -5.51
C LEU A 44 2.55 -15.60 -5.14
N PHE A 45 1.30 -15.71 -5.62
CA PHE A 45 0.23 -14.82 -5.22
C PHE A 45 -0.41 -15.30 -3.91
N PHE A 46 -0.29 -14.52 -2.84
CA PHE A 46 -0.94 -14.78 -1.54
C PHE A 46 -2.06 -13.76 -1.31
N GLU A 47 -3.28 -14.23 -1.14
CA GLU A 47 -4.45 -13.39 -0.87
C GLU A 47 -4.70 -13.31 0.65
N TYR A 48 -4.34 -12.16 1.26
CA TYR A 48 -4.69 -11.88 2.64
C TYR A 48 -6.10 -11.30 2.72
N ASN A 49 -7.06 -12.13 3.11
CA ASN A 49 -8.49 -11.78 3.22
C ASN A 49 -9.11 -12.11 4.58
N THR A 50 -8.36 -12.75 5.48
CA THR A 50 -8.81 -13.17 6.82
C THR A 50 -7.87 -12.58 7.86
N PRO A 51 -8.20 -11.43 8.46
CA PRO A 51 -7.41 -10.81 9.51
C PRO A 51 -7.50 -11.61 10.82
N SER A 52 -6.43 -11.57 11.62
CA SER A 52 -6.38 -12.26 12.93
C SER A 52 -7.29 -11.63 13.97
N LEU A 53 -7.55 -10.33 13.86
CA LEU A 53 -8.44 -9.59 14.75
C LEU A 53 -9.77 -9.33 14.04
N GLU A 54 -10.85 -9.85 14.59
CA GLU A 54 -12.18 -9.76 13.96
C GLU A 54 -12.74 -8.33 13.90
N ASP A 55 -12.45 -7.51 14.91
CA ASP A 55 -12.91 -6.12 14.96
C ASP A 55 -12.08 -5.21 14.05
N VAL A 56 -12.36 -5.28 12.75
CA VAL A 56 -11.74 -4.40 11.74
C VAL A 56 -12.16 -2.93 11.84
N GLY A 57 -13.21 -2.62 12.61
CA GLY A 57 -13.61 -1.26 12.94
C GLY A 57 -12.61 -0.62 13.90
N LYS A 58 -12.26 -1.35 14.96
CA LYS A 58 -11.27 -0.96 15.96
C LYS A 58 -9.84 -1.21 15.45
N HIS A 59 -9.55 -2.42 14.97
CA HIS A 59 -8.23 -2.80 14.50
C HIS A 59 -8.19 -2.81 12.97
N LYS A 60 -7.94 -1.65 12.36
CA LYS A 60 -7.99 -1.45 10.91
C LYS A 60 -7.01 -2.37 10.17
N ILE A 61 -7.41 -2.82 8.99
CA ILE A 61 -6.62 -3.72 8.14
C ILE A 61 -5.25 -3.12 7.78
N THR A 62 -5.15 -1.82 7.68
CA THR A 62 -3.88 -1.13 7.48
C THR A 62 -2.84 -1.46 8.54
N TRP A 63 -3.26 -1.79 9.78
CA TRP A 63 -2.40 -2.29 10.85
C TRP A 63 -2.23 -3.80 10.79
N GLN A 64 -3.32 -4.55 10.69
CA GLN A 64 -3.32 -6.01 10.81
C GLN A 64 -2.47 -6.69 9.75
N ARG A 65 -2.38 -6.16 8.54
CA ARG A 65 -1.51 -6.70 7.48
C ARG A 65 -0.05 -6.83 7.90
N TRP A 66 0.43 -5.95 8.79
CA TRP A 66 1.78 -6.02 9.35
C TRP A 66 1.90 -7.03 10.47
N PHE A 67 0.86 -7.15 11.30
CA PHE A 67 0.85 -8.06 12.44
C PHE A 67 0.73 -9.53 12.01
N ASP A 68 0.05 -9.76 10.91
CA ASP A 68 -0.31 -11.09 10.42
C ASP A 68 0.67 -11.63 9.38
N LEU A 69 1.54 -10.79 8.80
CA LEU A 69 2.38 -11.15 7.67
C LEU A 69 3.22 -12.42 7.95
N GLU A 70 3.89 -12.48 9.10
CA GLU A 70 4.75 -13.59 9.47
C GLU A 70 3.94 -14.87 9.69
N ASP A 71 2.86 -14.80 10.46
CA ASP A 71 1.99 -15.94 10.76
C ASP A 71 1.33 -16.51 9.50
N GLN A 72 0.88 -15.64 8.61
CA GLN A 72 0.25 -16.05 7.35
C GLN A 72 1.23 -16.73 6.38
N LEU A 73 2.51 -16.37 6.44
CA LEU A 73 3.54 -16.90 5.55
C LEU A 73 4.45 -17.95 6.22
N LYS A 74 4.16 -18.38 7.44
CA LYS A 74 5.03 -19.28 8.24
C LYS A 74 5.37 -20.60 7.53
N ASP A 75 4.42 -21.17 6.79
CA ASP A 75 4.58 -22.45 6.10
C ASP A 75 5.12 -22.28 4.65
N ILE A 76 5.35 -21.06 4.22
CA ILE A 76 5.85 -20.72 2.89
C ILE A 76 7.34 -20.40 2.94
N LYS A 77 8.15 -21.08 2.13
CA LYS A 77 9.56 -20.73 1.94
C LYS A 77 9.69 -19.60 0.94
N TRP A 78 9.91 -18.40 1.41
CA TRP A 78 10.03 -17.22 0.57
C TRP A 78 11.39 -16.51 0.70
N ASN A 79 11.78 -15.78 -0.36
CA ASN A 79 12.97 -14.93 -0.42
C ASN A 79 12.64 -13.47 -0.10
N LYS A 80 11.79 -12.84 -0.93
CA LYS A 80 11.25 -11.51 -0.72
C LYS A 80 9.72 -11.56 -0.73
N VAL A 81 9.08 -10.67 0.03
CA VAL A 81 7.62 -10.50 0.01
C VAL A 81 7.26 -9.06 -0.31
N ALA A 82 6.44 -8.85 -1.32
CA ALA A 82 5.85 -7.56 -1.61
C ALA A 82 4.45 -7.49 -1.00
N VAL A 83 4.24 -6.60 -0.04
CA VAL A 83 2.92 -6.29 0.53
C VAL A 83 2.28 -5.19 -0.28
N VAL A 84 1.08 -5.44 -0.81
CA VAL A 84 0.38 -4.48 -1.68
C VAL A 84 -1.09 -4.33 -1.30
N ASP A 85 -1.56 -3.10 -1.26
CA ASP A 85 -2.99 -2.80 -1.06
C ASP A 85 -3.81 -3.17 -2.30
N ALA A 86 -5.03 -3.68 -2.11
CA ALA A 86 -5.99 -3.94 -3.18
C ALA A 86 -6.40 -2.69 -3.99
N SER A 87 -5.98 -1.50 -3.57
CA SER A 87 -6.15 -0.25 -4.32
C SER A 87 -5.10 -0.02 -5.41
N TYR A 88 -4.19 -0.96 -5.61
CA TYR A 88 -3.23 -0.96 -6.71
C TYR A 88 -3.66 -1.90 -7.83
N MET A 89 -3.40 -1.48 -9.06
CA MET A 89 -3.38 -2.34 -10.25
C MET A 89 -1.97 -2.34 -10.83
N ILE A 90 -1.57 -3.43 -11.49
CA ILE A 90 -0.28 -3.57 -12.14
C ILE A 90 -0.44 -3.75 -13.65
N LYS A 91 0.43 -3.13 -14.43
CA LYS A 91 0.45 -3.26 -15.89
C LYS A 91 0.97 -4.65 -16.28
N TRP A 92 0.42 -5.26 -17.33
CA TRP A 92 0.70 -6.63 -17.82
C TRP A 92 2.16 -6.87 -18.22
N ASP A 93 2.88 -5.82 -18.64
CA ASP A 93 4.28 -5.87 -19.10
C ASP A 93 5.25 -5.29 -18.06
N THR A 94 4.80 -5.08 -16.83
CA THR A 94 5.66 -4.60 -15.74
C THR A 94 6.83 -5.57 -15.53
N PRO A 95 8.09 -5.09 -15.56
CA PRO A 95 9.24 -5.90 -15.22
C PRO A 95 9.14 -6.47 -13.80
N ASN A 96 9.82 -7.58 -13.55
CA ASN A 96 9.86 -8.17 -12.22
C ASN A 96 10.60 -7.22 -11.25
N PHE A 97 9.85 -6.51 -10.44
CA PHE A 97 10.40 -5.52 -9.52
C PHE A 97 11.25 -6.14 -8.38
N PHE A 98 11.10 -7.43 -8.11
CA PHE A 98 11.99 -8.12 -7.15
C PHE A 98 13.44 -8.16 -7.63
N ASP A 99 13.65 -8.18 -8.94
CA ASP A 99 15.00 -8.17 -9.55
C ASP A 99 15.63 -6.76 -9.53
N LEU A 100 14.80 -5.73 -9.37
CA LEU A 100 15.23 -4.32 -9.31
C LEU A 100 15.49 -3.84 -7.87
N THR A 101 15.25 -4.67 -6.87
CA THR A 101 15.35 -4.30 -5.46
C THR A 101 16.43 -5.10 -4.74
N SER A 102 17.15 -4.41 -3.84
CA SER A 102 18.19 -5.02 -3.00
C SER A 102 17.58 -5.81 -1.83
N GLU A 103 18.45 -6.16 -0.87
CA GLU A 103 18.03 -6.79 0.40
C GLU A 103 17.49 -5.76 1.43
N ASN A 104 17.45 -4.47 1.11
CA ASN A 104 16.86 -3.46 1.97
C ASN A 104 15.33 -3.53 1.92
N LEU A 105 14.67 -2.95 2.91
CA LEU A 105 13.25 -2.66 2.80
C LEU A 105 13.03 -1.67 1.65
N SER A 106 12.41 -2.15 0.58
CA SER A 106 12.19 -1.34 -0.62
C SER A 106 10.75 -0.85 -0.68
N THR A 107 10.60 0.42 -1.02
CA THR A 107 9.29 1.08 -1.06
C THR A 107 9.33 2.30 -1.97
N PHE A 108 8.22 3.04 -2.00
CA PHE A 108 8.13 4.35 -2.65
C PHE A 108 8.22 5.47 -1.63
N ARG A 109 8.80 6.61 -2.07
CA ARG A 109 8.59 7.85 -1.34
C ARG A 109 7.10 8.19 -1.41
N ALA A 110 6.53 8.59 -0.27
CA ALA A 110 5.19 9.13 -0.29
C ALA A 110 5.18 10.45 -1.09
N LEU A 111 4.32 10.51 -2.11
CA LEU A 111 4.17 11.65 -3.02
C LEU A 111 2.85 12.38 -2.78
N GLU A 112 2.38 12.36 -1.54
CA GLU A 112 1.25 13.15 -1.08
C GLU A 112 1.62 14.63 -0.95
N ASN A 113 0.61 15.46 -0.71
CA ASN A 113 0.84 16.88 -0.39
C ASN A 113 1.72 17.00 0.87
N VAL A 114 2.82 17.76 0.79
CA VAL A 114 3.80 17.92 1.87
C VAL A 114 3.16 18.43 3.15
N ARG A 115 2.20 19.38 3.04
CA ARG A 115 1.46 19.89 4.20
C ARG A 115 0.65 18.78 4.88
N TRP A 116 -0.01 17.91 4.10
CA TRP A 116 -0.76 16.78 4.62
C TRP A 116 0.13 15.80 5.40
N MET A 117 1.34 15.52 4.88
CA MET A 117 2.33 14.67 5.56
C MET A 117 2.84 15.31 6.85
N ASP A 118 3.21 16.59 6.81
CA ASP A 118 3.70 17.35 7.96
C ASP A 118 2.64 17.44 9.08
N GLU A 119 1.38 17.73 8.74
CA GLU A 119 0.26 17.72 9.68
C GLU A 119 0.06 16.33 10.30
N GLY A 120 0.20 15.27 9.50
CA GLY A 120 0.16 13.88 9.99
C GLY A 120 1.27 13.61 10.99
N ILE A 121 2.52 13.91 10.64
CA ILE A 121 3.68 13.69 11.52
C ILE A 121 3.57 14.49 12.81
N LYS A 122 3.22 15.77 12.75
CA LYS A 122 3.03 16.61 13.93
C LYS A 122 1.91 16.09 14.84
N GLY A 123 0.84 15.57 14.24
CA GLY A 123 -0.29 15.04 14.98
C GLY A 123 0.02 13.81 15.83
N TYR A 124 1.02 13.01 15.43
CA TYR A 124 1.45 11.83 16.20
C TYR A 124 2.73 12.07 17.04
N LYS A 125 3.26 13.30 17.05
CA LYS A 125 4.53 13.63 17.75
C LYS A 125 4.52 13.27 19.24
N GLU A 126 3.38 13.35 19.92
CA GLU A 126 3.27 13.02 21.34
C GLU A 126 3.57 11.55 21.67
N LEU A 127 3.40 10.62 20.71
CA LEU A 127 3.83 9.23 20.84
C LEU A 127 5.35 9.05 20.65
N PHE A 128 6.03 10.07 20.11
CA PHE A 128 7.44 10.02 19.73
C PHE A 128 8.19 11.29 20.17
N PRO A 129 8.13 11.68 21.47
CA PRO A 129 8.64 12.99 21.93
C PRO A 129 10.12 13.20 21.61
N ASN A 130 10.92 12.13 21.68
CA ASN A 130 12.37 12.17 21.49
C ASN A 130 12.84 11.76 20.09
N THR A 131 11.93 11.56 19.14
CA THR A 131 12.30 11.18 17.77
C THR A 131 12.38 12.43 16.91
N ASP A 132 13.56 12.73 16.37
CA ASP A 132 13.69 13.70 15.29
C ASP A 132 13.28 13.02 13.98
N PHE A 133 12.34 13.65 13.26
CA PHE A 133 11.73 13.06 12.10
C PHE A 133 12.15 13.77 10.80
N ASP A 134 12.83 13.04 9.93
CA ASP A 134 13.17 13.53 8.59
C ASP A 134 12.02 13.22 7.59
N LEU A 135 11.27 14.28 7.22
CA LEU A 135 10.17 14.18 6.26
C LEU A 135 10.63 13.75 4.86
N LYS A 136 11.91 13.95 4.49
CA LYS A 136 12.46 13.48 3.21
C LYS A 136 12.51 11.95 3.13
N ARG A 137 12.48 11.29 4.27
CA ARG A 137 12.43 9.83 4.42
C ARG A 137 11.02 9.29 4.66
N TYR A 138 9.98 10.07 4.41
CA TYR A 138 8.61 9.63 4.56
C TYR A 138 8.21 8.68 3.43
N MET A 139 7.86 7.43 3.78
CA MET A 139 7.56 6.37 2.83
C MET A 139 6.07 6.07 2.71
N ASP A 140 5.69 5.54 1.55
CA ASP A 140 4.35 5.03 1.27
C ASP A 140 4.17 3.62 1.88
N CYS A 141 3.09 3.42 2.63
CA CYS A 141 2.75 2.12 3.22
C CYS A 141 1.86 1.23 2.33
N GLY A 142 1.46 1.68 1.15
CA GLY A 142 0.59 0.91 0.27
C GLY A 142 1.30 -0.15 -0.56
N PHE A 143 2.63 -0.05 -0.69
CA PHE A 143 3.48 -1.03 -1.38
C PHE A 143 4.86 -1.08 -0.74
N GLN A 144 5.27 -2.27 -0.28
CA GLN A 144 6.57 -2.47 0.36
C GLN A 144 7.12 -3.86 0.07
N ILE A 145 8.44 -3.96 -0.11
CA ILE A 145 9.12 -5.23 -0.34
C ILE A 145 10.04 -5.54 0.86
N PHE A 146 9.80 -6.67 1.49
CA PHE A 146 10.50 -7.16 2.67
C PHE A 146 11.40 -8.34 2.36
N THR A 147 12.45 -8.49 3.16
CA THR A 147 13.16 -9.76 3.38
C THR A 147 12.97 -10.20 4.82
N LYS A 148 13.38 -11.43 5.15
CA LYS A 148 13.23 -11.96 6.52
C LYS A 148 13.93 -11.13 7.59
N LYS A 149 14.99 -10.40 7.24
CA LYS A 149 15.69 -9.52 8.20
C LYS A 149 14.84 -8.37 8.74
N HIS A 150 13.70 -8.05 8.08
CA HIS A 150 12.80 -6.99 8.50
C HIS A 150 11.64 -7.47 9.39
N LEU A 151 11.47 -8.79 9.58
CA LEU A 151 10.42 -9.33 10.46
C LEU A 151 10.51 -8.81 11.90
N PRO A 152 11.71 -8.65 12.52
CA PRO A 152 11.81 -8.06 13.86
C PRO A 152 11.21 -6.65 13.95
N PHE A 153 11.29 -5.86 12.89
CA PHE A 153 10.63 -4.55 12.85
C PHE A 153 9.11 -4.65 12.89
N LEU A 154 8.53 -5.65 12.22
CA LEU A 154 7.07 -5.86 12.27
C LEU A 154 6.62 -6.29 13.68
N THR A 155 7.44 -7.03 14.40
CA THR A 155 7.20 -7.35 15.81
C THR A 155 7.19 -6.08 16.67
N ILE A 156 8.20 -5.21 16.52
CA ILE A 156 8.26 -3.91 17.21
C ILE A 156 7.01 -3.05 16.90
N LEU A 157 6.59 -3.03 15.64
CA LEU A 157 5.39 -2.29 15.21
C LEU A 157 4.12 -2.84 15.89
N LYS A 158 3.99 -4.16 15.94
CA LYS A 158 2.88 -4.87 16.62
C LYS A 158 2.84 -4.55 18.12
N GLU A 159 3.97 -4.71 18.80
CA GLU A 159 4.09 -4.40 20.23
C GLU A 159 3.80 -2.94 20.54
N PHE A 160 4.36 -2.03 19.74
CA PHE A 160 4.09 -0.59 19.89
C PHE A 160 2.60 -0.29 19.77
N TYR A 161 1.95 -0.86 18.74
CA TYR A 161 0.53 -0.66 18.51
C TYR A 161 -0.31 -1.12 19.69
N PHE A 162 -0.09 -2.35 20.20
CA PHE A 162 -0.88 -2.88 21.31
C PHE A 162 -0.62 -2.16 22.63
N ASN A 163 0.62 -1.74 22.89
CA ASN A 163 0.98 -1.00 24.10
C ASN A 163 0.41 0.46 24.08
N ASN A 164 0.10 1.00 22.92
CA ASN A 164 -0.38 2.39 22.74
C ASN A 164 -1.73 2.46 22.03
N ASN A 165 -2.49 1.36 21.95
CA ASN A 165 -3.66 1.22 21.09
C ASN A 165 -4.67 2.35 21.27
N ASP A 166 -5.11 2.63 22.51
CA ASP A 166 -6.13 3.64 22.76
C ASP A 166 -5.67 5.04 22.31
N LYS A 167 -4.40 5.36 22.57
CA LYS A 167 -3.82 6.64 22.16
C LYS A 167 -3.64 6.74 20.64
N VAL A 168 -3.22 5.66 20.00
CA VAL A 168 -3.14 5.59 18.52
C VAL A 168 -4.51 5.82 17.90
N LEU A 169 -5.57 5.20 18.43
CA LEU A 169 -6.92 5.35 17.91
C LEU A 169 -7.48 6.76 18.15
N GLU A 170 -7.24 7.33 19.34
CA GLU A 170 -7.58 8.73 19.65
C GLU A 170 -6.94 9.68 18.61
N LEU A 171 -5.64 9.53 18.39
CA LEU A 171 -4.90 10.39 17.45
C LEU A 171 -5.33 10.19 16.00
N GLN A 172 -5.61 8.96 15.57
CA GLN A 172 -6.16 8.70 14.23
C GLN A 172 -7.49 9.48 14.01
N ALA A 173 -8.37 9.47 15.01
CA ALA A 173 -9.64 10.20 14.93
C ALA A 173 -9.43 11.72 14.93
N LYS A 174 -8.52 12.23 15.77
CA LYS A 174 -8.23 13.66 15.91
C LYS A 174 -7.49 14.25 14.71
N VAL A 175 -6.43 13.56 14.26
CA VAL A 175 -5.55 14.07 13.21
C VAL A 175 -6.17 13.93 11.81
N GLY A 176 -6.85 12.81 11.54
CA GLY A 176 -7.50 12.54 10.25
C GLY A 176 -6.52 12.48 9.07
N ARG A 177 -5.24 12.23 9.32
CA ARG A 177 -4.16 12.19 8.33
C ARG A 177 -3.42 10.86 8.41
N GLY A 178 -3.82 9.91 7.56
CA GLY A 178 -3.30 8.55 7.59
C GLY A 178 -3.83 7.73 8.78
N THR A 179 -3.57 6.44 8.76
CA THR A 179 -3.90 5.52 9.86
C THR A 179 -2.63 4.94 10.46
N ASP A 180 -2.02 3.99 9.79
CA ASP A 180 -0.75 3.34 10.17
C ASP A 180 0.48 4.13 9.68
N GLN A 181 0.40 4.78 8.53
CA GLN A 181 1.55 5.34 7.83
C GLN A 181 2.38 6.34 8.66
N PRO A 182 1.83 7.34 9.40
CA PRO A 182 2.64 8.23 10.22
C PRO A 182 3.39 7.48 11.34
N VAL A 183 2.72 6.60 12.07
CA VAL A 183 3.32 5.83 13.17
C VAL A 183 4.37 4.86 12.64
N TYR A 184 4.07 4.18 11.54
CA TYR A 184 5.00 3.28 10.85
C TYR A 184 6.30 4.02 10.47
N ASN A 185 6.18 5.19 9.87
CA ASN A 185 7.35 6.01 9.49
C ASN A 185 8.15 6.52 10.70
N TYR A 186 7.49 6.87 11.81
CA TYR A 186 8.17 7.21 13.06
C TYR A 186 9.00 6.03 13.59
N LEU A 187 8.39 4.84 13.62
CA LEU A 187 9.07 3.64 14.12
C LEU A 187 10.26 3.26 13.23
N LEU A 188 10.12 3.33 11.91
CA LEU A 188 11.24 3.08 11.00
C LEU A 188 12.45 3.98 11.30
N GLN A 189 12.21 5.26 11.54
CA GLN A 189 13.28 6.21 11.79
C GLN A 189 13.83 6.08 13.22
N ARG A 190 12.98 5.85 14.21
CA ARG A 190 13.39 5.60 15.59
C ARG A 190 14.27 4.36 15.73
N GLU A 191 13.88 3.28 15.07
CA GLU A 191 14.60 1.99 15.12
C GLU A 191 15.76 1.92 14.12
N ASN A 192 16.04 3.01 13.39
CA ASN A 192 17.09 3.10 12.37
C ASN A 192 17.01 1.96 11.33
N ILE A 193 15.80 1.60 10.92
CA ILE A 193 15.60 0.57 9.89
C ILE A 193 16.11 1.10 8.55
N ASP A 194 16.98 0.34 7.91
CA ASP A 194 17.50 0.68 6.59
C ASP A 194 16.45 0.35 5.52
N PHE A 195 15.96 1.40 4.84
CA PHE A 195 15.04 1.29 3.74
C PHE A 195 15.44 2.20 2.58
N LYS A 196 15.03 1.84 1.37
CA LYS A 196 15.37 2.57 0.15
C LYS A 196 14.21 2.78 -0.79
N PHE A 197 14.27 3.85 -1.54
CA PHE A 197 13.38 4.16 -2.65
C PHE A 197 14.02 3.68 -3.96
N GLU A 198 14.04 2.36 -4.18
CA GLU A 198 14.79 1.74 -5.27
C GLU A 198 14.02 1.72 -6.59
N LEU A 199 12.69 1.78 -6.53
CA LEU A 199 11.86 1.72 -7.72
C LEU A 199 11.58 3.13 -8.27
N PRO A 200 11.62 3.31 -9.61
CA PRO A 200 11.28 4.57 -10.27
C PRO A 200 9.84 5.01 -10.00
N ASN A 201 9.56 6.30 -10.18
CA ASN A 201 8.21 6.86 -9.98
C ASN A 201 7.13 6.23 -10.88
N SER A 202 7.51 5.62 -12.01
CA SER A 202 6.60 4.85 -12.87
C SER A 202 5.95 3.65 -12.14
N TYR A 203 6.55 3.19 -11.05
CA TYR A 203 5.99 2.17 -10.16
C TYR A 203 5.07 2.74 -9.07
N ASN A 204 4.86 4.06 -9.01
CA ASN A 204 3.95 4.69 -8.05
C ASN A 204 3.09 5.79 -8.71
N MET A 205 2.25 5.40 -9.66
CA MET A 205 1.29 6.30 -10.29
C MET A 205 0.10 6.55 -9.36
N ASN A 206 0.33 7.23 -8.25
CA ASN A 206 -0.73 7.73 -7.38
C ASN A 206 -1.44 8.95 -7.98
N HIS A 207 -2.45 9.47 -7.29
CA HIS A 207 -3.24 10.61 -7.79
C HIS A 207 -2.35 11.85 -8.04
N MET A 208 -1.48 12.19 -7.12
CA MET A 208 -0.61 13.37 -7.24
C MET A 208 0.42 13.21 -8.38
N THR A 209 0.99 12.00 -8.54
CA THR A 209 1.90 11.72 -9.66
C THR A 209 1.19 11.88 -11.00
N ARG A 210 -0.03 11.31 -11.14
CA ARG A 210 -0.83 11.48 -12.36
C ARG A 210 -1.14 12.93 -12.64
N PHE A 211 -1.53 13.67 -11.61
CA PHE A 211 -1.83 15.09 -11.70
C PHE A 211 -0.62 15.93 -12.16
N ASN A 212 0.54 15.70 -11.54
CA ASN A 212 1.75 16.45 -11.83
C ASN A 212 2.35 16.11 -13.21
N TRP A 213 2.28 14.84 -13.63
CA TRP A 213 2.90 14.39 -14.89
C TRP A 213 1.98 14.58 -16.10
N PHE A 214 0.67 14.47 -15.90
CA PHE A 214 -0.30 14.44 -17.02
C PHE A 214 -1.39 15.51 -16.88
N SER A 215 -1.20 16.50 -16.02
CA SER A 215 -2.12 17.60 -15.70
C SER A 215 -3.48 17.15 -15.14
N HIS A 216 -4.41 18.09 -14.98
CA HIS A 216 -5.73 17.86 -14.37
C HIS A 216 -6.54 16.76 -15.06
N ASN A 217 -6.35 16.58 -16.35
CA ASN A 217 -7.07 15.60 -17.16
C ASN A 217 -6.19 14.36 -17.44
N TRP A 218 -5.58 13.80 -16.41
CA TRP A 218 -4.69 12.63 -16.53
C TRP A 218 -5.34 11.40 -17.18
N GLN A 219 -6.66 11.38 -17.33
CA GLN A 219 -7.40 10.35 -18.06
C GLN A 219 -7.41 10.59 -19.59
N LEU A 220 -7.04 11.79 -20.06
CA LEU A 220 -6.94 12.05 -21.50
C LEU A 220 -5.89 11.16 -22.16
N ASN A 221 -6.12 10.88 -23.42
CA ASN A 221 -5.25 10.07 -24.27
C ASN A 221 -5.12 10.69 -25.66
N THR A 222 -4.12 10.24 -26.40
CA THR A 222 -3.91 10.60 -27.80
C THR A 222 -4.32 9.47 -28.77
N ASP A 223 -4.55 8.25 -28.26
CA ASP A 223 -4.83 7.04 -29.04
C ASP A 223 -5.73 6.07 -28.28
N ASN A 224 -6.71 6.56 -27.57
CA ASN A 224 -7.64 5.82 -26.73
C ASN A 224 -7.01 5.12 -25.51
N THR A 225 -5.71 5.36 -25.23
CA THR A 225 -5.06 4.84 -24.02
C THR A 225 -4.54 6.01 -23.18
N PRO A 226 -5.06 6.21 -21.96
CA PRO A 226 -4.58 7.26 -21.07
C PRO A 226 -3.06 7.22 -20.84
N PHE A 227 -2.43 8.38 -20.80
CA PHE A 227 -0.98 8.48 -20.64
C PHE A 227 -0.45 7.76 -19.39
N PHE A 228 -1.17 7.83 -18.27
CA PHE A 228 -0.74 7.15 -17.05
C PHE A 228 -0.68 5.62 -17.21
N ILE A 229 -1.50 5.03 -18.10
CA ILE A 229 -1.46 3.60 -18.44
C ILE A 229 -0.24 3.30 -19.31
N LYS A 230 0.13 4.19 -20.24
CA LYS A 230 1.30 3.99 -21.09
C LYS A 230 2.60 4.04 -20.31
N TYR A 231 2.74 5.02 -19.41
CA TYR A 231 4.01 5.34 -18.75
C TYR A 231 4.13 4.82 -17.32
N GLY A 232 3.04 4.36 -16.71
CA GLY A 232 3.05 3.80 -15.36
C GLY A 232 3.05 2.28 -15.36
N TYR A 233 3.73 1.69 -14.40
CA TYR A 233 3.74 0.24 -14.15
C TYR A 233 2.74 -0.15 -13.06
N LEU A 234 2.66 0.62 -11.99
CA LEU A 234 1.70 0.43 -10.90
C LEU A 234 0.82 1.67 -10.76
N TRP A 235 -0.48 1.46 -10.74
CA TRP A 235 -1.47 2.52 -10.64
C TRP A 235 -2.17 2.45 -9.28
N LYS A 236 -1.90 3.44 -8.43
CA LYS A 236 -2.44 3.56 -7.08
C LYS A 236 -3.73 4.37 -7.05
N TYR A 237 -4.78 3.80 -6.50
CA TYR A 237 -6.10 4.45 -6.33
C TYR A 237 -6.48 4.67 -4.86
N SER A 238 -5.54 4.49 -3.91
CA SER A 238 -5.75 4.94 -2.54
C SER A 238 -5.80 6.47 -2.48
N GLY A 239 -6.49 7.00 -1.50
CA GLY A 239 -6.76 8.44 -1.41
C GLY A 239 -8.10 8.86 -2.04
N PHE A 240 -8.69 8.04 -2.91
CA PHE A 240 -10.07 8.20 -3.37
C PHE A 240 -11.02 7.44 -2.44
N ASP A 241 -12.23 8.00 -2.24
CA ASP A 241 -13.33 7.24 -1.66
C ASP A 241 -13.68 6.03 -2.55
N ARG A 242 -14.18 4.93 -1.97
CA ARG A 242 -14.53 3.72 -2.74
C ARG A 242 -15.59 3.98 -3.81
N LYS A 243 -16.52 4.92 -3.55
CA LYS A 243 -17.51 5.35 -4.54
C LYS A 243 -16.87 5.97 -5.79
N GLN A 244 -15.70 6.60 -5.64
CA GLN A 244 -14.91 7.11 -6.77
C GLN A 244 -13.93 6.05 -7.31
N ARG A 245 -13.33 5.24 -6.42
CA ARG A 245 -12.33 4.23 -6.77
C ARG A 245 -12.91 3.12 -7.64
N ASN A 246 -14.09 2.63 -7.32
CA ASN A 246 -14.75 1.57 -8.11
C ASN A 246 -14.88 1.95 -9.60
N PRO A 247 -15.51 3.08 -9.98
CA PRO A 247 -15.63 3.46 -11.39
C PRO A 247 -14.28 3.77 -12.04
N LEU A 248 -13.32 4.38 -11.33
CA LEU A 248 -11.99 4.68 -11.87
C LEU A 248 -11.20 3.39 -12.18
N MET A 249 -11.19 2.42 -11.28
CA MET A 249 -10.51 1.15 -11.51
C MET A 249 -11.24 0.30 -12.54
N LYS A 250 -12.57 0.35 -12.59
CA LYS A 250 -13.36 -0.29 -13.66
C LYS A 250 -13.02 0.30 -15.03
N GLN A 251 -13.02 1.61 -15.16
CA GLN A 251 -12.65 2.29 -16.42
C GLN A 251 -11.24 1.89 -16.87
N THR A 252 -10.28 1.87 -15.94
CA THR A 252 -8.93 1.40 -16.25
C THR A 252 -8.95 -0.05 -16.73
N TRP A 253 -9.65 -0.94 -16.03
CA TRP A 253 -9.78 -2.34 -16.41
C TRP A 253 -10.41 -2.53 -17.79
N ASP A 254 -11.47 -1.80 -18.11
CA ASP A 254 -12.16 -1.90 -19.41
C ASP A 254 -11.23 -1.54 -20.59
N ILE A 255 -10.25 -0.65 -20.36
CA ILE A 255 -9.24 -0.28 -21.36
C ILE A 255 -8.18 -1.39 -21.53
N ILE A 256 -7.72 -1.99 -20.41
CA ILE A 256 -6.53 -2.83 -20.40
C ILE A 256 -6.81 -4.34 -20.47
N LYS A 257 -8.03 -4.79 -20.19
CA LYS A 257 -8.39 -6.21 -19.95
C LYS A 257 -7.90 -7.17 -21.04
N LYS A 258 -7.88 -6.75 -22.30
CA LYS A 258 -7.40 -7.55 -23.43
C LYS A 258 -5.92 -7.95 -23.33
N ASN A 259 -5.15 -7.27 -22.49
CA ASN A 259 -3.73 -7.58 -22.29
C ASN A 259 -3.50 -8.63 -21.19
N TYR A 260 -4.58 -9.10 -20.56
CA TYR A 260 -4.54 -10.09 -19.47
C TYR A 260 -5.27 -11.39 -19.86
N GLU A 261 -5.66 -11.51 -21.13
CA GLU A 261 -6.16 -12.72 -21.77
C GLU A 261 -5.01 -13.42 -22.51
#